data_2bd9d3d3ae1d5c1c106d59d1311e0355
#
_entry.id   2bd9d3d3ae1d5c1c106d59d1311e0355
#
_cell.length_a   1.000
_cell.length_b   1.000
_cell.length_c   1.000
_cell.angle_alpha   90.00
_cell.angle_beta   90.00
_cell.angle_gamma   90.00
#
_symmetry.space_group_name_H-M   'P 1'
#
loop_
_entity.id
_entity.type
_entity.pdbx_description
1 polymer ?
#
loop_
_entity_poly.entity_id
_entity_poly.type
_entity_poly.pdbx_seq_one_letter_code
_entity_poly.pdbx_strand_id
1 'polypeptide(L)'
;KLYGGDDVIGIWPTWPSLGLDQRNQFDLYRDLPGGIPALKNLIDTLHQTGVRLFISYNPWDESTRREDHFSGLTDLVRRVQADGIVLDTRGASSKELQEAADAARPGVVLYSEGMAVPKDMPNIVSGRVHNALYYVPLLNLNKLIKPDFSIFRVAELYKEPIRREFALAFFNGYGTEINIFAPGQPDWVEEQYRFLGRTSRILREHSSHFTQGQLTPLLPTSSDSIWVNQWSIPGSTLYTIYSTLPSGYAGPLFQVEPKPGYHFVDLWHHRLLQPIFSQSQYWMQAEAGSFHKNILGTNDEGAVDCIAQVEQLIRARRNGDQLFIQAKKGQQFRVWAGHPSYEKKPLLLPAGEHQLRLSEQFGRFEGDVVIQLFEQDEL
;
A
#
# COMPACT_ATOMS: atom_id res chain seq x y z
N LYS A 1 -4.27 13.24 -6.59
CA LYS A 1 -2.96 13.62 -7.18
C LYS A 1 -1.75 13.20 -6.33
N LEU A 2 -1.77 13.44 -5.01
CA LEU A 2 -0.56 13.32 -4.16
C LEU A 2 -0.12 11.87 -3.95
N TYR A 3 -1.06 10.93 -3.87
CA TYR A 3 -0.80 9.50 -3.58
C TYR A 3 -1.38 8.53 -4.63
N GLY A 4 -1.79 9.03 -5.77
CA GLY A 4 -2.24 8.20 -6.90
C GLY A 4 -3.74 7.82 -6.87
N GLY A 5 -4.49 8.26 -5.85
CA GLY A 5 -5.90 7.94 -5.68
C GLY A 5 -6.14 6.70 -4.80
N ASP A 6 -7.41 6.48 -4.48
CA ASP A 6 -7.86 5.35 -3.70
C ASP A 6 -8.10 4.14 -4.61
N ASP A 7 -7.71 2.96 -4.17
CA ASP A 7 -8.02 1.69 -4.85
C ASP A 7 -9.41 1.20 -4.43
N VAL A 8 -9.83 1.55 -3.20
CA VAL A 8 -11.11 1.19 -2.60
C VAL A 8 -11.68 2.37 -1.82
N ILE A 9 -12.99 2.57 -1.92
CA ILE A 9 -13.74 3.50 -1.06
C ILE A 9 -14.71 2.69 -0.21
N GLY A 10 -14.70 2.91 1.10
CA GLY A 10 -15.66 2.33 2.04
C GLY A 10 -16.82 3.28 2.31
N ILE A 11 -18.05 2.81 2.22
CA ILE A 11 -19.23 3.54 2.68
C ILE A 11 -19.70 2.97 4.00
N TRP A 12 -19.79 3.86 4.97
CA TRP A 12 -20.18 3.55 6.33
C TRP A 12 -21.36 4.43 6.74
N PRO A 13 -22.61 3.93 6.71
CA PRO A 13 -23.72 4.63 7.31
C PRO A 13 -23.51 4.75 8.83
N THR A 14 -24.31 5.59 9.48
CA THR A 14 -24.30 5.63 10.94
C THR A 14 -24.60 4.27 11.56
N TRP A 15 -24.13 4.05 12.79
CA TRP A 15 -24.39 2.79 13.50
C TRP A 15 -25.89 2.61 13.73
N PRO A 16 -26.42 1.40 13.51
CA PRO A 16 -27.79 1.09 13.89
C PRO A 16 -27.98 1.17 15.41
N SER A 17 -29.17 1.58 15.82
CA SER A 17 -29.58 1.64 17.22
C SER A 17 -28.75 2.53 18.15
N LEU A 18 -28.04 3.51 17.61
CA LEU A 18 -27.38 4.54 18.41
C LEU A 18 -28.38 5.64 18.79
N GLY A 19 -28.52 5.84 20.10
CA GLY A 19 -29.40 6.85 20.63
C GLY A 19 -30.88 6.60 20.29
N LEU A 20 -31.53 7.57 19.65
CA LEU A 20 -32.95 7.51 19.30
C LEU A 20 -33.24 6.92 17.91
N ASP A 21 -32.23 6.63 17.14
CA ASP A 21 -32.40 6.03 15.80
C ASP A 21 -32.70 4.54 15.91
N GLN A 22 -33.87 4.15 15.48
CA GLN A 22 -34.38 2.78 15.52
C GLN A 22 -34.20 2.01 14.20
N ARG A 23 -33.61 2.65 13.19
CA ARG A 23 -33.36 2.00 11.91
C ARG A 23 -32.32 0.90 12.06
N ASN A 24 -32.51 -0.21 11.35
CA ASN A 24 -31.49 -1.23 11.18
C ASN A 24 -30.47 -0.81 10.10
N GLN A 25 -29.38 -1.56 9.98
CA GLN A 25 -28.33 -1.26 9.01
C GLN A 25 -28.81 -1.21 7.56
N PHE A 26 -29.78 -2.04 7.16
CA PHE A 26 -30.31 -2.04 5.79
C PHE A 26 -31.18 -0.82 5.52
N ASP A 27 -31.94 -0.37 6.51
CA ASP A 27 -32.73 0.87 6.43
C ASP A 27 -31.80 2.09 6.28
N LEU A 28 -30.68 2.12 6.98
CA LEU A 28 -29.69 3.19 6.86
C LEU A 28 -29.13 3.31 5.45
N TYR A 29 -28.91 2.20 4.74
CA TYR A 29 -28.54 2.23 3.31
C TYR A 29 -29.68 2.69 2.41
N ARG A 30 -30.93 2.30 2.70
CA ARG A 30 -32.12 2.74 1.94
C ARG A 30 -32.38 4.22 2.08
N ASP A 31 -32.05 4.79 3.24
CA ASP A 31 -32.28 6.20 3.60
C ASP A 31 -31.10 7.12 3.26
N LEU A 32 -30.03 6.61 2.66
CA LEU A 32 -28.98 7.47 2.11
C LEU A 32 -29.58 8.42 1.05
N PRO A 33 -29.02 9.61 0.84
CA PRO A 33 -29.53 10.56 -0.17
C PRO A 33 -29.67 9.91 -1.55
N GLY A 34 -30.90 9.85 -2.03
CA GLY A 34 -31.26 9.13 -3.28
C GLY A 34 -31.37 7.61 -3.16
N GLY A 35 -31.16 7.05 -1.95
CA GLY A 35 -31.34 5.64 -1.65
C GLY A 35 -30.43 4.69 -2.41
N ILE A 36 -30.83 3.42 -2.46
CA ILE A 36 -30.11 2.36 -3.16
C ILE A 36 -29.82 2.68 -4.64
N PRO A 37 -30.72 3.30 -5.42
CA PRO A 37 -30.42 3.65 -6.81
C PRO A 37 -29.24 4.63 -6.94
N ALA A 38 -29.19 5.67 -6.10
CA ALA A 38 -28.09 6.63 -6.12
C ALA A 38 -26.76 5.99 -5.68
N LEU A 39 -26.80 5.13 -4.68
CA LEU A 39 -25.62 4.35 -4.25
C LEU A 39 -25.11 3.45 -5.39
N LYS A 40 -26.02 2.74 -6.09
CA LYS A 40 -25.64 1.92 -7.25
C LYS A 40 -24.99 2.75 -8.36
N ASN A 41 -25.55 3.93 -8.69
CA ASN A 41 -24.99 4.82 -9.70
C ASN A 41 -23.60 5.34 -9.29
N LEU A 42 -23.40 5.63 -8.01
CA LEU A 42 -22.08 6.01 -7.48
C LEU A 42 -21.07 4.88 -7.69
N ILE A 43 -21.45 3.64 -7.36
CA ILE A 43 -20.59 2.47 -7.54
C ILE A 43 -20.20 2.27 -9.01
N ASP A 44 -21.17 2.37 -9.92
CA ASP A 44 -20.90 2.26 -11.35
C ASP A 44 -19.95 3.34 -11.86
N THR A 45 -20.06 4.55 -11.32
CA THR A 45 -19.14 5.66 -11.64
C THR A 45 -17.73 5.38 -11.13
N LEU A 46 -17.61 4.85 -9.91
CA LEU A 46 -16.31 4.48 -9.33
C LEU A 46 -15.65 3.35 -10.12
N HIS A 47 -16.41 2.33 -10.51
CA HIS A 47 -15.92 1.23 -11.34
C HIS A 47 -15.34 1.71 -12.67
N GLN A 48 -15.94 2.74 -13.31
CA GLN A 48 -15.39 3.34 -14.54
C GLN A 48 -14.01 3.98 -14.35
N THR A 49 -13.68 4.36 -13.12
CA THR A 49 -12.36 4.91 -12.76
C THR A 49 -11.39 3.86 -12.19
N GLY A 50 -11.82 2.59 -12.13
CA GLY A 50 -11.05 1.49 -11.55
C GLY A 50 -11.09 1.42 -10.02
N VAL A 51 -11.89 2.27 -9.36
CA VAL A 51 -12.04 2.28 -7.90
C VAL A 51 -13.14 1.30 -7.48
N ARG A 52 -12.85 0.47 -6.48
CA ARG A 52 -13.79 -0.49 -5.90
C ARG A 52 -14.56 0.12 -4.75
N LEU A 53 -15.74 -0.41 -4.45
CA LEU A 53 -16.54 0.06 -3.32
C LEU A 53 -16.84 -1.06 -2.34
N PHE A 54 -16.54 -0.78 -1.06
CA PHE A 54 -16.90 -1.63 0.06
C PHE A 54 -18.04 -1.02 0.86
N ILE A 55 -18.93 -1.87 1.37
CA ILE A 55 -20.01 -1.52 2.30
C ILE A 55 -19.65 -2.03 3.70
N SER A 56 -20.15 -1.37 4.73
CA SER A 56 -20.06 -1.90 6.10
C SER A 56 -21.21 -2.84 6.39
N TYR A 57 -20.98 -3.78 7.28
CA TYR A 57 -21.96 -4.73 7.76
C TYR A 57 -21.74 -5.00 9.24
N ASN A 58 -22.82 -4.83 10.00
CA ASN A 58 -22.84 -5.03 11.45
C ASN A 58 -23.41 -6.39 11.82
N PRO A 59 -22.58 -7.39 12.13
CA PRO A 59 -23.06 -8.71 12.50
C PRO A 59 -23.90 -8.73 13.81
N TRP A 60 -23.73 -7.70 14.64
CA TRP A 60 -24.42 -7.56 15.93
C TRP A 60 -25.74 -6.81 15.84
N ASP A 61 -26.14 -6.30 14.68
CA ASP A 61 -27.41 -5.61 14.49
C ASP A 61 -28.57 -6.60 14.51
N GLU A 62 -29.23 -6.68 15.64
CA GLU A 62 -30.45 -7.51 15.85
C GLU A 62 -31.71 -6.67 16.05
N SER A 63 -31.63 -5.38 15.72
CA SER A 63 -32.73 -4.46 15.92
C SER A 63 -33.91 -4.71 14.95
N THR A 64 -34.67 -3.74 14.63
CA THR A 64 -35.96 -3.78 13.96
C THR A 64 -35.99 -4.27 12.50
N ARG A 65 -35.00 -5.02 12.05
CA ARG A 65 -34.97 -5.54 10.69
C ARG A 65 -36.08 -6.55 10.42
N ARG A 66 -36.63 -6.47 9.22
CA ARG A 66 -37.70 -7.37 8.77
C ARG A 66 -37.11 -8.60 8.06
N GLU A 67 -35.98 -8.44 7.41
CA GLU A 67 -35.27 -9.49 6.69
C GLU A 67 -34.35 -10.29 7.60
N ASP A 68 -34.16 -11.55 7.25
CA ASP A 68 -33.09 -12.36 7.81
C ASP A 68 -31.73 -11.76 7.51
N HIS A 69 -30.79 -11.97 8.43
CA HIS A 69 -29.46 -11.37 8.43
C HIS A 69 -28.68 -11.62 7.13
N PHE A 70 -28.60 -12.88 6.73
CA PHE A 70 -27.87 -13.27 5.51
C PHE A 70 -28.63 -12.88 4.25
N SER A 71 -29.96 -13.04 4.25
CA SER A 71 -30.81 -12.62 3.13
C SER A 71 -30.75 -11.12 2.88
N GLY A 72 -30.72 -10.32 3.96
CA GLY A 72 -30.55 -8.87 3.88
C GLY A 72 -29.20 -8.48 3.30
N LEU A 73 -28.12 -9.15 3.73
CA LEU A 73 -26.78 -8.94 3.16
C LEU A 73 -26.74 -9.30 1.67
N THR A 74 -27.25 -10.48 1.32
CA THR A 74 -27.33 -10.93 -0.08
C THR A 74 -28.11 -9.95 -0.96
N ASP A 75 -29.27 -9.45 -0.48
CA ASP A 75 -30.08 -8.46 -1.23
C ASP A 75 -29.33 -7.13 -1.38
N LEU A 76 -28.70 -6.63 -0.32
CA LEU A 76 -27.93 -5.39 -0.38
C LEU A 76 -26.77 -5.51 -1.38
N VAL A 77 -25.94 -6.54 -1.28
CA VAL A 77 -24.82 -6.77 -2.23
C VAL A 77 -25.32 -6.88 -3.67
N ARG A 78 -26.42 -7.62 -3.90
CA ARG A 78 -27.01 -7.77 -5.24
C ARG A 78 -27.46 -6.44 -5.81
N ARG A 79 -28.14 -5.62 -5.02
CA ARG A 79 -28.70 -4.35 -5.47
C ARG A 79 -27.67 -3.28 -5.72
N VAL A 80 -26.64 -3.19 -4.89
CA VAL A 80 -25.60 -2.16 -5.00
C VAL A 80 -24.38 -2.62 -5.81
N GLN A 81 -24.16 -3.94 -5.95
CA GLN A 81 -22.99 -4.52 -6.61
C GLN A 81 -21.67 -4.16 -5.92
N ALA A 82 -21.67 -4.16 -4.58
CA ALA A 82 -20.46 -3.92 -3.79
C ALA A 82 -19.36 -4.94 -4.09
N ASP A 83 -18.11 -4.50 -4.07
CA ASP A 83 -16.91 -5.33 -4.29
C ASP A 83 -16.43 -6.01 -3.01
N GLY A 84 -16.75 -5.42 -1.86
CA GLY A 84 -16.37 -5.95 -0.58
C GLY A 84 -17.27 -5.50 0.56
N ILE A 85 -17.07 -6.14 1.70
CA ILE A 85 -17.83 -5.91 2.92
C ILE A 85 -16.86 -5.79 4.08
N VAL A 86 -16.94 -4.68 4.80
CA VAL A 86 -16.26 -4.48 6.08
C VAL A 86 -17.12 -5.04 7.19
N LEU A 87 -16.61 -6.05 7.90
CA LEU A 87 -17.29 -6.64 9.06
C LEU A 87 -16.98 -5.80 10.29
N ASP A 88 -17.88 -4.88 10.59
CA ASP A 88 -17.74 -3.91 11.68
C ASP A 88 -17.75 -4.62 13.06
N THR A 89 -16.85 -4.18 13.93
CA THR A 89 -16.65 -4.74 15.29
C THR A 89 -16.36 -6.25 15.35
N ARG A 90 -15.97 -6.86 14.24
CA ARG A 90 -15.69 -8.29 14.19
C ARG A 90 -14.29 -8.61 13.67
N GLY A 91 -13.54 -9.41 14.42
CA GLY A 91 -12.20 -9.87 14.03
C GLY A 91 -12.20 -11.06 13.07
N ALA A 92 -13.33 -11.74 12.93
CA ALA A 92 -13.44 -12.96 12.12
C ALA A 92 -14.65 -12.92 11.21
N SER A 93 -14.60 -13.64 10.10
CA SER A 93 -15.73 -13.94 9.26
C SER A 93 -16.24 -15.37 9.51
N SER A 94 -17.25 -15.77 8.74
CA SER A 94 -17.73 -17.14 8.70
C SER A 94 -17.95 -17.57 7.25
N LYS A 95 -18.02 -18.88 7.06
CA LYS A 95 -18.32 -19.47 5.77
C LYS A 95 -19.72 -19.01 5.27
N GLU A 96 -20.69 -18.94 6.18
CA GLU A 96 -22.06 -18.55 5.88
C GLU A 96 -22.13 -17.09 5.41
N LEU A 97 -21.35 -16.17 5.97
CA LEU A 97 -21.24 -14.80 5.50
C LEU A 97 -20.65 -14.71 4.09
N GLN A 98 -19.60 -15.48 3.81
CA GLN A 98 -19.01 -15.54 2.48
C GLN A 98 -20.00 -16.12 1.46
N GLU A 99 -20.67 -17.22 1.80
CA GLU A 99 -21.68 -17.83 0.94
C GLU A 99 -22.84 -16.87 0.64
N ALA A 100 -23.30 -16.11 1.65
CA ALA A 100 -24.34 -15.09 1.46
C ALA A 100 -23.89 -13.96 0.52
N ALA A 101 -22.67 -13.50 0.63
CA ALA A 101 -22.12 -12.49 -0.27
C ALA A 101 -21.92 -13.04 -1.69
N ASP A 102 -21.33 -14.22 -1.84
CA ASP A 102 -21.07 -14.86 -3.13
C ASP A 102 -22.34 -15.27 -3.88
N ALA A 103 -23.44 -15.56 -3.16
CA ALA A 103 -24.76 -15.82 -3.74
C ALA A 103 -25.34 -14.59 -4.49
N ALA A 104 -24.88 -13.38 -4.11
CA ALA A 104 -25.26 -12.16 -4.81
C ALA A 104 -24.26 -11.80 -5.92
N ARG A 105 -22.96 -11.92 -5.61
CA ARG A 105 -21.87 -11.57 -6.49
C ARG A 105 -20.62 -12.39 -6.11
N PRO A 106 -20.20 -13.38 -6.91
CA PRO A 106 -19.01 -14.16 -6.62
C PRO A 106 -17.74 -13.29 -6.51
N GLY A 107 -16.91 -13.57 -5.51
CA GLY A 107 -15.64 -12.88 -5.29
C GLY A 107 -15.75 -11.57 -4.50
N VAL A 108 -16.86 -11.36 -3.78
CA VAL A 108 -16.95 -10.25 -2.81
C VAL A 108 -15.96 -10.48 -1.67
N VAL A 109 -15.11 -9.47 -1.43
CA VAL A 109 -14.09 -9.53 -0.39
C VAL A 109 -14.71 -9.31 0.98
N LEU A 110 -14.50 -10.22 1.93
CA LEU A 110 -14.79 -9.98 3.33
C LEU A 110 -13.54 -9.46 4.06
N TYR A 111 -13.70 -8.38 4.76
CA TYR A 111 -12.67 -7.62 5.41
C TYR A 111 -13.03 -7.37 6.87
N SER A 112 -12.26 -7.88 7.82
CA SER A 112 -12.56 -7.76 9.25
C SER A 112 -12.03 -6.45 9.83
N GLU A 113 -12.73 -5.88 10.81
CA GLU A 113 -12.27 -4.68 11.51
C GLU A 113 -11.05 -4.96 12.41
N GLY A 114 -10.85 -6.16 12.85
CA GLY A 114 -9.71 -6.55 13.68
C GLY A 114 -8.65 -7.35 12.93
N MET A 115 -7.51 -7.54 13.59
CA MET A 115 -6.51 -8.51 13.14
C MET A 115 -7.10 -9.91 13.23
N ALA A 116 -7.23 -10.58 12.09
CA ALA A 116 -7.65 -11.96 12.06
C ALA A 116 -6.60 -12.84 12.76
N VAL A 117 -7.05 -13.68 13.66
CA VAL A 117 -6.21 -14.76 14.19
C VAL A 117 -6.09 -15.87 13.14
N PRO A 118 -5.03 -16.70 13.17
CA PRO A 118 -4.79 -17.70 12.12
C PRO A 118 -5.98 -18.63 11.82
N LYS A 119 -6.77 -18.98 12.81
CA LYS A 119 -7.97 -19.84 12.64
C LYS A 119 -9.08 -19.20 11.79
N ASP A 120 -9.13 -17.87 11.72
CA ASP A 120 -10.18 -17.12 11.03
C ASP A 120 -9.77 -16.73 9.61
N MET A 121 -8.47 -16.81 9.27
CA MET A 121 -7.93 -16.41 7.96
C MET A 121 -8.51 -17.17 6.75
N PRO A 122 -8.94 -18.45 6.86
CA PRO A 122 -9.50 -19.16 5.70
C PRO A 122 -10.75 -18.51 5.08
N ASN A 123 -11.51 -17.76 5.86
CA ASN A 123 -12.80 -17.20 5.44
C ASN A 123 -12.77 -15.68 5.21
N ILE A 124 -11.60 -15.08 5.27
CA ILE A 124 -11.41 -13.64 4.97
C ILE A 124 -10.12 -13.44 4.19
N VAL A 125 -10.03 -12.35 3.44
CA VAL A 125 -8.83 -11.99 2.66
C VAL A 125 -8.01 -10.88 3.31
N SER A 126 -8.59 -10.16 4.26
CA SER A 126 -7.90 -9.05 4.91
C SER A 126 -8.41 -8.76 6.32
N GLY A 127 -7.59 -8.08 7.08
CA GLY A 127 -7.89 -7.55 8.39
C GLY A 127 -7.53 -6.07 8.50
N ARG A 128 -7.97 -5.43 9.57
CA ARG A 128 -7.80 -4.01 9.85
C ARG A 128 -7.08 -3.82 11.18
N VAL A 129 -6.13 -2.90 11.24
CA VAL A 129 -5.34 -2.62 12.44
C VAL A 129 -5.44 -1.15 12.80
N HIS A 130 -5.97 -0.85 13.97
CA HIS A 130 -6.01 0.49 14.53
C HIS A 130 -4.79 0.76 15.40
N ASN A 131 -4.29 2.01 15.39
CA ASN A 131 -3.33 2.60 16.34
C ASN A 131 -2.25 1.64 16.85
N ALA A 132 -1.66 0.89 15.96
CA ALA A 132 -0.98 -0.33 16.34
C ALA A 132 0.51 -0.10 16.65
N LEU A 133 0.87 0.95 17.37
CA LEU A 133 2.27 1.21 17.67
C LEU A 133 2.61 1.36 19.14
N TYR A 134 2.31 0.31 19.88
CA TYR A 134 2.90 0.18 21.22
C TYR A 134 4.26 -0.50 21.20
N TYR A 135 4.55 -1.30 20.16
CA TYR A 135 5.78 -2.09 20.04
C TYR A 135 6.36 -1.98 18.63
N VAL A 136 7.62 -1.59 18.55
CA VAL A 136 8.35 -1.48 17.27
C VAL A 136 9.39 -2.61 17.21
N PRO A 137 9.57 -3.29 16.07
CA PRO A 137 8.75 -3.21 14.86
C PRO A 137 7.46 -4.01 15.04
N LEU A 138 6.31 -3.43 14.74
CA LEU A 138 5.09 -4.20 14.70
C LEU A 138 5.09 -5.11 13.48
N LEU A 139 5.31 -6.38 13.69
CA LEU A 139 5.35 -7.39 12.65
C LEU A 139 4.12 -8.27 12.73
N ASN A 140 3.37 -8.34 11.63
CA ASN A 140 2.28 -9.29 11.50
C ASN A 140 2.74 -10.53 10.75
N LEU A 141 2.72 -11.67 11.44
CA LEU A 141 3.20 -12.93 10.88
C LEU A 141 2.15 -13.66 10.03
N ASN A 142 0.94 -13.11 9.86
CA ASN A 142 -0.10 -13.72 9.03
C ASN A 142 0.36 -13.92 7.57
N LYS A 143 1.21 -13.04 7.05
CA LYS A 143 1.79 -13.20 5.72
C LYS A 143 2.73 -14.41 5.58
N LEU A 144 3.27 -14.95 6.66
CA LEU A 144 4.02 -16.22 6.65
C LEU A 144 3.10 -17.44 6.48
N ILE A 145 1.84 -17.31 6.90
CA ILE A 145 0.82 -18.37 6.79
C ILE A 145 0.08 -18.26 5.48
N LYS A 146 -0.31 -17.04 5.10
CA LYS A 146 -1.08 -16.72 3.90
C LYS A 146 -0.48 -15.46 3.26
N PRO A 147 0.45 -15.59 2.29
CA PRO A 147 1.18 -14.45 1.71
C PRO A 147 0.29 -13.37 1.09
N ASP A 148 -0.82 -13.77 0.48
CA ASP A 148 -1.82 -12.89 -0.13
C ASP A 148 -2.78 -12.24 0.89
N PHE A 149 -2.68 -12.60 2.20
CA PHE A 149 -3.51 -11.99 3.23
C PHE A 149 -3.15 -10.52 3.41
N SER A 150 -4.11 -9.66 3.15
CA SER A 150 -3.93 -8.22 3.25
C SER A 150 -4.23 -7.70 4.64
N ILE A 151 -3.51 -6.67 5.05
CA ILE A 151 -3.78 -5.94 6.29
C ILE A 151 -3.80 -4.47 5.96
N PHE A 152 -4.81 -3.77 6.48
CA PHE A 152 -4.94 -2.33 6.33
C PHE A 152 -4.67 -1.67 7.68
N ARG A 153 -3.68 -0.76 7.68
CA ARG A 153 -3.47 0.12 8.83
C ARG A 153 -4.37 1.32 8.71
N VAL A 154 -5.13 1.57 9.77
CA VAL A 154 -5.99 2.74 9.84
C VAL A 154 -5.17 3.96 10.22
N ALA A 155 -5.28 4.98 9.40
CA ALA A 155 -4.60 6.25 9.55
C ALA A 155 -5.63 7.35 9.80
N GLU A 156 -5.63 7.91 11.00
CA GLU A 156 -6.57 8.96 11.44
C GLU A 156 -5.96 10.35 11.22
N LEU A 157 -5.94 10.78 9.96
CA LEU A 157 -5.30 12.03 9.52
C LEU A 157 -5.80 13.31 10.20
N TYR A 158 -6.95 13.27 10.80
CA TYR A 158 -7.55 14.45 11.42
C TYR A 158 -7.02 14.72 12.84
N LYS A 159 -6.32 13.77 13.45
CA LYS A 159 -5.82 13.89 14.82
C LYS A 159 -4.39 14.42 14.88
N GLU A 160 -3.50 13.86 14.06
CA GLU A 160 -2.08 14.12 14.14
C GLU A 160 -1.37 13.70 12.83
N PRO A 161 -0.15 14.18 12.55
CA PRO A 161 0.70 13.61 11.51
C PRO A 161 0.96 12.13 11.80
N ILE A 162 0.85 11.30 10.77
CA ILE A 162 0.82 9.83 10.91
C ILE A 162 1.85 9.11 10.05
N ARG A 163 2.96 9.76 9.76
CA ARG A 163 4.04 9.16 8.94
C ARG A 163 4.40 7.76 9.40
N ARG A 164 4.45 7.52 10.71
CA ARG A 164 4.74 6.18 11.27
C ARG A 164 3.75 5.11 10.80
N GLU A 165 2.45 5.45 10.66
CA GLU A 165 1.45 4.49 10.22
C GLU A 165 1.70 4.08 8.76
N PHE A 166 2.02 5.06 7.92
CA PHE A 166 2.41 4.80 6.53
C PHE A 166 3.75 4.06 6.43
N ALA A 167 4.73 4.44 7.25
CA ALA A 167 6.03 3.79 7.28
C ALA A 167 5.94 2.32 7.68
N LEU A 168 5.12 1.99 8.68
CA LEU A 168 4.93 0.61 9.13
C LEU A 168 4.04 -0.20 8.19
N ALA A 169 3.03 0.41 7.58
CA ALA A 169 2.28 -0.23 6.51
C ALA A 169 3.23 -0.65 5.38
N PHE A 170 4.06 0.27 4.94
CA PHE A 170 5.06 0.01 3.91
C PHE A 170 6.06 -1.09 4.29
N PHE A 171 6.67 -0.99 5.48
CA PHE A 171 7.65 -1.95 5.98
C PHE A 171 7.10 -3.38 6.00
N ASN A 172 5.82 -3.55 6.35
CA ASN A 172 5.14 -4.85 6.44
C ASN A 172 4.43 -5.27 5.14
N GLY A 173 4.50 -4.51 4.07
CA GLY A 173 3.77 -4.79 2.83
C GLY A 173 2.25 -4.74 3.03
N TYR A 174 1.76 -3.80 3.84
CA TYR A 174 0.35 -3.60 4.14
C TYR A 174 -0.25 -2.47 3.34
N GLY A 175 -1.56 -2.52 3.15
CA GLY A 175 -2.35 -1.38 2.70
C GLY A 175 -2.56 -0.34 3.80
N THR A 176 -3.08 0.80 3.39
CA THR A 176 -3.46 1.89 4.30
C THR A 176 -4.93 2.21 4.13
N GLU A 177 -5.65 2.33 5.23
CA GLU A 177 -7.00 2.86 5.27
C GLU A 177 -6.97 4.27 5.85
N ILE A 178 -7.46 5.24 5.11
CA ILE A 178 -7.51 6.64 5.55
C ILE A 178 -8.90 6.92 6.11
N ASN A 179 -8.95 7.24 7.41
CA ASN A 179 -10.18 7.67 8.06
C ASN A 179 -10.20 9.21 8.16
N ILE A 180 -11.26 9.80 7.61
CA ILE A 180 -11.50 11.24 7.64
C ILE A 180 -12.87 11.48 8.30
N PHE A 181 -12.88 11.66 9.62
CA PHE A 181 -14.12 11.88 10.37
C PHE A 181 -14.39 13.34 10.72
N ALA A 182 -13.38 14.21 10.67
CA ALA A 182 -13.53 15.63 10.98
C ALA A 182 -13.64 16.47 9.71
N PRO A 183 -14.42 17.55 9.71
CA PRO A 183 -14.45 18.50 8.61
C PRO A 183 -13.12 19.26 8.52
N GLY A 184 -12.70 19.54 7.28
CA GLY A 184 -11.48 20.27 6.99
C GLY A 184 -10.23 19.38 6.90
N GLN A 185 -9.17 19.98 6.39
CA GLN A 185 -7.86 19.31 6.27
C GLN A 185 -6.83 20.14 7.04
N PRO A 186 -6.05 19.50 7.94
CA PRO A 186 -4.93 20.17 8.60
C PRO A 186 -3.85 20.60 7.59
N ASP A 187 -3.10 21.65 7.91
CA ASP A 187 -2.05 22.19 7.03
C ASP A 187 -0.95 21.18 6.68
N TRP A 188 -0.71 20.22 7.57
CA TRP A 188 0.31 19.17 7.41
C TRP A 188 -0.14 17.97 6.53
N VAL A 189 -1.41 17.88 6.14
CA VAL A 189 -1.97 16.68 5.47
C VAL A 189 -1.34 16.40 4.09
N GLU A 190 -1.00 17.43 3.33
CA GLU A 190 -0.43 17.24 2.00
C GLU A 190 0.94 16.54 2.04
N GLU A 191 1.77 16.87 3.03
CA GLU A 191 3.06 16.21 3.22
C GLU A 191 2.89 14.73 3.55
N GLN A 192 1.90 14.41 4.40
CA GLN A 192 1.56 13.02 4.72
C GLN A 192 1.07 12.27 3.48
N TYR A 193 0.26 12.89 2.64
CA TYR A 193 -0.19 12.28 1.38
C TYR A 193 0.95 12.09 0.37
N ARG A 194 1.93 13.00 0.29
CA ARG A 194 3.11 12.79 -0.55
C ARG A 194 3.96 11.62 -0.05
N PHE A 195 4.11 11.48 1.25
CA PHE A 195 4.80 10.33 1.84
C PHE A 195 4.05 9.02 1.56
N LEU A 196 2.73 8.99 1.76
CA LEU A 196 1.88 7.86 1.34
C LEU A 196 2.03 7.57 -0.15
N GLY A 197 2.11 8.60 -1.00
CA GLY A 197 2.32 8.45 -2.44
C GLY A 197 3.62 7.74 -2.79
N ARG A 198 4.70 8.02 -2.07
CA ARG A 198 5.99 7.32 -2.28
C ARG A 198 5.90 5.86 -1.86
N THR A 199 5.34 5.57 -0.69
CA THR A 199 5.21 4.19 -0.19
C THR A 199 4.25 3.37 -1.03
N SER A 200 3.06 3.89 -1.31
CA SER A 200 2.03 3.18 -2.09
C SER A 200 2.46 2.93 -3.53
N ARG A 201 3.27 3.82 -4.12
CA ARG A 201 3.79 3.59 -5.46
C ARG A 201 4.71 2.38 -5.50
N ILE A 202 5.66 2.25 -4.56
CA ILE A 202 6.54 1.08 -4.50
C ILE A 202 5.72 -0.19 -4.24
N LEU A 203 4.72 -0.14 -3.34
CA LEU A 203 3.84 -1.28 -3.07
C LEU A 203 3.08 -1.73 -4.32
N ARG A 204 2.60 -0.79 -5.15
CA ARG A 204 1.88 -1.08 -6.40
C ARG A 204 2.82 -1.58 -7.50
N GLU A 205 3.97 -0.91 -7.67
CA GLU A 205 4.97 -1.27 -8.69
C GLU A 205 5.67 -2.61 -8.44
N HIS A 206 5.55 -3.15 -7.20
CA HIS A 206 6.16 -4.41 -6.77
C HIS A 206 5.15 -5.31 -6.04
N SER A 207 3.88 -5.29 -6.46
CA SER A 207 2.79 -5.97 -5.74
C SER A 207 3.01 -7.47 -5.59
N SER A 208 3.59 -8.11 -6.58
CA SER A 208 3.91 -9.55 -6.55
C SER A 208 4.85 -9.93 -5.40
N HIS A 209 5.79 -9.07 -5.02
CA HIS A 209 6.67 -9.34 -3.87
C HIS A 209 5.89 -9.44 -2.57
N PHE A 210 4.87 -8.59 -2.39
CA PHE A 210 4.10 -8.51 -1.15
C PHE A 210 2.93 -9.48 -1.07
N THR A 211 2.46 -10.01 -2.21
CA THR A 211 1.28 -10.89 -2.29
C THR A 211 1.62 -12.34 -2.60
N GLN A 212 2.72 -12.59 -3.31
CA GLN A 212 3.14 -13.93 -3.74
C GLN A 212 4.55 -14.27 -3.25
N GLY A 213 5.32 -13.25 -2.84
CA GLY A 213 6.71 -13.40 -2.44
C GLY A 213 6.88 -14.16 -1.12
N GLN A 214 8.03 -14.79 -0.99
CA GLN A 214 8.47 -15.37 0.28
C GLN A 214 9.00 -14.26 1.19
N LEU A 215 8.34 -14.07 2.32
CA LEU A 215 8.80 -13.16 3.36
C LEU A 215 9.85 -13.83 4.25
N THR A 216 11.01 -13.19 4.38
CA THR A 216 11.98 -13.43 5.48
C THR A 216 11.99 -12.19 6.36
N PRO A 217 11.34 -12.24 7.52
CA PRO A 217 11.24 -11.08 8.39
C PRO A 217 12.52 -10.85 9.18
N LEU A 218 12.80 -9.58 9.49
CA LEU A 218 13.80 -9.14 10.46
C LEU A 218 15.21 -9.72 10.19
N LEU A 219 15.74 -9.46 9.01
CA LEU A 219 17.14 -9.80 8.73
C LEU A 219 18.07 -9.19 9.79
N PRO A 220 19.16 -9.86 10.18
CA PRO A 220 20.16 -9.28 11.06
C PRO A 220 20.72 -7.97 10.51
N THR A 221 20.75 -6.93 11.33
CA THR A 221 21.24 -5.60 10.99
C THR A 221 22.37 -5.17 11.91
N SER A 222 23.15 -4.18 11.49
CA SER A 222 24.19 -3.55 12.30
C SER A 222 23.66 -2.54 13.33
N SER A 223 22.33 -2.34 13.40
CA SER A 223 21.67 -1.37 14.29
C SER A 223 20.41 -1.95 14.91
N ASP A 224 20.29 -1.88 16.23
CA ASP A 224 19.12 -2.37 16.98
C ASP A 224 17.84 -1.53 16.76
N SER A 225 17.98 -0.36 16.12
CA SER A 225 16.87 0.56 15.87
C SER A 225 16.43 0.60 14.41
N ILE A 226 16.95 -0.31 13.58
CA ILE A 226 16.62 -0.41 12.16
C ILE A 226 16.32 -1.86 11.81
N TRP A 227 15.18 -2.09 11.21
CA TRP A 227 14.69 -3.43 10.84
C TRP A 227 14.59 -3.57 9.34
N VAL A 228 14.85 -4.78 8.84
CA VAL A 228 14.82 -5.12 7.41
C VAL A 228 13.97 -6.36 7.20
N ASN A 229 12.97 -6.28 6.34
CA ASN A 229 12.25 -7.42 5.82
C ASN A 229 12.70 -7.72 4.39
N GLN A 230 12.87 -8.99 4.05
CA GLN A 230 13.17 -9.43 2.70
C GLN A 230 11.95 -10.10 2.08
N TRP A 231 11.65 -9.73 0.83
CA TRP A 231 10.56 -10.25 0.03
C TRP A 231 11.13 -10.80 -1.28
N SER A 232 11.06 -12.11 -1.48
CA SER A 232 11.69 -12.77 -2.63
C SER A 232 10.66 -13.40 -3.55
N ILE A 233 10.79 -13.12 -4.85
CA ILE A 233 10.11 -13.80 -5.94
C ILE A 233 11.17 -14.37 -6.91
N PRO A 234 10.82 -15.27 -7.83
CA PRO A 234 11.75 -15.70 -8.87
C PRO A 234 12.30 -14.51 -9.66
N GLY A 235 13.61 -14.32 -9.67
CA GLY A 235 14.27 -13.25 -10.44
C GLY A 235 14.38 -11.90 -9.73
N SER A 236 13.80 -11.70 -8.56
CA SER A 236 13.87 -10.42 -7.86
C SER A 236 13.80 -10.58 -6.34
N THR A 237 14.46 -9.69 -5.62
CA THR A 237 14.39 -9.60 -4.14
C THR A 237 14.26 -8.15 -3.72
N LEU A 238 13.25 -7.88 -2.89
CA LEU A 238 13.00 -6.55 -2.34
C LEU A 238 13.30 -6.54 -0.86
N TYR A 239 13.88 -5.45 -0.37
CA TYR A 239 14.18 -5.21 1.04
C TYR A 239 13.45 -3.96 1.49
N THR A 240 12.46 -4.10 2.39
CA THR A 240 11.84 -2.95 3.05
C THR A 240 12.54 -2.68 4.37
N ILE A 241 12.84 -1.42 4.63
CA ILE A 241 13.64 -0.97 5.77
C ILE A 241 12.81 0.03 6.58
N TYR A 242 12.82 -0.13 7.89
CA TYR A 242 12.18 0.79 8.83
C TYR A 242 13.15 1.18 9.94
N SER A 243 13.25 2.48 10.21
CA SER A 243 14.15 3.05 11.21
C SER A 243 13.41 3.89 12.22
N THR A 244 13.74 3.74 13.50
CA THR A 244 13.30 4.62 14.60
C THR A 244 14.38 5.58 15.07
N LEU A 245 15.46 5.77 14.30
CA LEU A 245 16.51 6.70 14.61
C LEU A 245 16.15 8.13 14.17
N PRO A 246 15.87 9.08 15.08
CA PRO A 246 15.51 10.45 14.72
C PRO A 246 16.61 11.20 13.97
N SER A 247 17.88 10.87 14.26
CA SER A 247 19.04 11.46 13.56
C SER A 247 19.20 10.98 12.12
N GLY A 248 18.43 9.95 11.71
CA GLY A 248 18.67 9.25 10.46
C GLY A 248 19.82 8.27 10.54
N TYR A 249 20.06 7.57 9.43
CA TYR A 249 21.12 6.59 9.28
C TYR A 249 21.65 6.59 7.85
N ALA A 250 22.95 6.46 7.68
CA ALA A 250 23.58 6.19 6.38
C ALA A 250 24.79 5.28 6.59
N GLY A 251 24.80 4.11 5.97
CA GLY A 251 25.92 3.17 6.06
C GLY A 251 25.57 1.71 5.83
N PRO A 252 26.55 0.80 6.05
CA PRO A 252 26.39 -0.64 5.92
C PRO A 252 25.40 -1.17 6.97
N LEU A 253 24.30 -1.76 6.54
CA LEU A 253 23.22 -2.13 7.45
C LEU A 253 23.01 -3.64 7.58
N PHE A 254 22.94 -4.37 6.47
CA PHE A 254 22.64 -5.81 6.46
C PHE A 254 23.41 -6.54 5.37
N GLN A 255 23.52 -7.86 5.52
CA GLN A 255 24.27 -8.70 4.58
C GLN A 255 23.42 -9.06 3.36
N VAL A 256 24.06 -9.12 2.20
CA VAL A 256 23.44 -9.49 0.92
C VAL A 256 24.35 -10.44 0.12
N GLU A 257 23.73 -11.20 -0.79
CA GLU A 257 24.44 -12.03 -1.74
C GLU A 257 24.27 -11.45 -3.16
N PRO A 258 25.30 -10.76 -3.70
CA PRO A 258 25.26 -10.26 -5.08
C PRO A 258 25.15 -11.42 -6.08
N LYS A 259 24.25 -11.29 -7.05
CA LYS A 259 24.04 -12.28 -8.11
C LYS A 259 24.65 -11.78 -9.44
N PRO A 260 25.36 -12.62 -10.20
CA PRO A 260 25.86 -12.26 -11.53
C PRO A 260 24.70 -11.82 -12.46
N GLY A 261 24.86 -10.68 -13.13
CA GLY A 261 23.82 -10.11 -14.02
C GLY A 261 22.71 -9.35 -13.30
N TYR A 262 22.82 -9.19 -11.98
CA TYR A 262 21.91 -8.41 -11.15
C TYR A 262 22.57 -7.15 -10.62
N HIS A 263 21.76 -6.19 -10.27
CA HIS A 263 22.21 -4.99 -9.57
C HIS A 263 21.27 -4.64 -8.40
N PHE A 264 21.74 -3.78 -7.52
CA PHE A 264 20.94 -3.23 -6.43
C PHE A 264 20.48 -1.82 -6.78
N VAL A 265 19.19 -1.56 -6.56
CA VAL A 265 18.55 -0.26 -6.80
C VAL A 265 17.90 0.20 -5.51
N ASP A 266 18.24 1.36 -5.04
CA ASP A 266 17.54 2.08 -4.00
C ASP A 266 16.27 2.68 -4.63
N LEU A 267 15.13 2.08 -4.35
CA LEU A 267 13.84 2.49 -4.89
C LEU A 267 13.27 3.73 -4.20
N TRP A 268 13.76 4.00 -2.99
CA TRP A 268 13.35 5.18 -2.23
C TRP A 268 14.07 6.44 -2.68
N HIS A 269 15.39 6.35 -2.94
CA HIS A 269 16.22 7.46 -3.39
C HIS A 269 16.50 7.45 -4.90
N HIS A 270 16.06 6.40 -5.63
CA HIS A 270 16.22 6.22 -7.08
C HIS A 270 17.67 6.25 -7.56
N ARG A 271 18.52 5.45 -6.94
CA ARG A 271 19.94 5.35 -7.28
C ARG A 271 20.44 3.91 -7.30
N LEU A 272 21.47 3.66 -8.08
CA LEU A 272 22.16 2.36 -8.06
C LEU A 272 23.02 2.26 -6.80
N LEU A 273 23.02 1.08 -6.17
CA LEU A 273 23.83 0.79 -5.01
C LEU A 273 24.85 -0.30 -5.32
N GLN A 274 26.03 -0.20 -4.65
CA GLN A 274 27.03 -1.25 -4.65
C GLN A 274 27.24 -1.72 -3.21
N PRO A 275 27.13 -3.03 -2.92
CA PRO A 275 27.44 -3.54 -1.60
C PRO A 275 28.92 -3.42 -1.31
N ILE A 276 29.27 -3.20 -0.06
CA ILE A 276 30.64 -3.13 0.42
C ILE A 276 31.07 -4.53 0.84
N PHE A 277 32.22 -5.00 0.32
CA PHE A 277 32.83 -6.23 0.79
C PHE A 277 33.69 -5.97 2.04
N SER A 278 33.30 -6.55 3.16
CA SER A 278 33.97 -6.43 4.45
C SER A 278 33.82 -7.69 5.27
N GLN A 279 34.84 -8.11 6.00
CA GLN A 279 34.81 -9.31 6.84
C GLN A 279 34.32 -10.57 6.11
N SER A 280 34.75 -10.75 4.85
CA SER A 280 34.39 -11.87 3.98
C SER A 280 32.91 -11.94 3.58
N GLN A 281 32.16 -10.84 3.74
CA GLN A 281 30.75 -10.73 3.42
C GLN A 281 30.44 -9.42 2.68
N TYR A 282 29.33 -9.42 1.93
CA TYR A 282 28.82 -8.22 1.28
C TYR A 282 27.77 -7.55 2.16
N TRP A 283 27.97 -6.27 2.43
CA TRP A 283 27.08 -5.45 3.22
C TRP A 283 26.36 -4.43 2.35
N MET A 284 25.05 -4.41 2.43
CA MET A 284 24.24 -3.40 1.77
C MET A 284 24.24 -2.12 2.56
N GLN A 285 24.48 -1.01 1.86
CA GLN A 285 24.33 0.33 2.40
C GLN A 285 22.88 0.75 2.31
N ALA A 286 22.34 1.31 3.38
CA ALA A 286 21.02 1.87 3.43
C ALA A 286 21.06 3.31 3.95
N GLU A 287 20.05 4.09 3.60
CA GLU A 287 19.88 5.45 4.04
C GLU A 287 18.46 5.67 4.54
N ALA A 288 18.30 5.91 5.84
CA ALA A 288 17.04 6.30 6.43
C ALA A 288 17.10 7.78 6.84
N GLY A 289 16.17 8.57 6.34
CA GLY A 289 16.12 10.00 6.60
C GLY A 289 15.92 10.33 8.09
N SER A 290 16.34 11.51 8.52
CA SER A 290 16.02 12.04 9.84
C SER A 290 14.53 12.41 9.93
N PHE A 291 14.00 12.40 11.14
CA PHE A 291 12.63 12.83 11.41
C PHE A 291 12.53 13.49 12.80
N HIS A 292 11.48 14.28 13.00
CA HIS A 292 11.21 14.91 14.27
C HIS A 292 10.24 14.06 15.08
N LYS A 293 10.57 13.86 16.35
CA LYS A 293 9.60 13.36 17.33
C LYS A 293 8.80 14.55 17.83
N ASN A 294 7.47 14.38 17.95
CA ASN A 294 6.68 15.35 18.65
C ASN A 294 6.90 15.29 20.17
N ILE A 295 6.28 16.21 20.91
CA ILE A 295 6.40 16.27 22.39
C ILE A 295 5.95 14.96 23.04
N LEU A 296 4.95 14.29 22.49
CA LEU A 296 4.44 13.02 22.99
C LEU A 296 5.26 11.80 22.51
N GLY A 297 6.17 12.00 21.57
CA GLY A 297 7.01 10.94 20.99
C GLY A 297 6.24 9.88 20.20
N THR A 298 5.05 10.21 19.69
CA THR A 298 4.14 9.24 19.06
C THR A 298 3.83 9.47 17.61
N ASN A 299 3.81 10.72 17.15
CA ASN A 299 3.57 11.06 15.74
C ASN A 299 4.89 11.33 15.02
N ASP A 300 4.87 11.30 13.72
CA ASP A 300 6.02 11.51 12.84
C ASP A 300 7.22 10.58 13.12
N GLU A 301 7.02 9.47 13.83
CA GLU A 301 8.08 8.52 14.13
C GLU A 301 8.30 7.55 12.99
N GLY A 302 9.57 7.42 12.63
CA GLY A 302 10.03 6.44 11.68
C GLY A 302 10.40 7.02 10.31
N ALA A 303 11.41 6.41 9.75
CA ALA A 303 11.82 6.60 8.37
C ALA A 303 11.88 5.25 7.67
N VAL A 304 11.79 5.27 6.36
CA VAL A 304 11.85 4.06 5.54
C VAL A 304 12.90 4.20 4.46
N ASP A 305 13.36 3.05 3.99
CA ASP A 305 14.11 2.89 2.77
C ASP A 305 13.63 1.61 2.06
N CYS A 306 13.94 1.47 0.78
CA CYS A 306 13.58 0.30 0.00
C CYS A 306 14.63 -0.01 -1.06
N ILE A 307 15.19 -1.21 -1.00
CA ILE A 307 16.24 -1.65 -1.91
C ILE A 307 15.76 -2.89 -2.66
N ALA A 308 15.96 -2.92 -3.97
CA ALA A 308 15.68 -4.09 -4.80
C ALA A 308 16.97 -4.67 -5.38
N GLN A 309 17.07 -6.00 -5.43
CA GLN A 309 18.04 -6.73 -6.25
C GLN A 309 17.29 -7.29 -7.45
N VAL A 310 17.57 -6.76 -8.63
CA VAL A 310 16.87 -7.07 -9.88
C VAL A 310 17.85 -7.38 -11.02
N GLU A 311 17.39 -8.10 -12.04
CA GLU A 311 18.17 -8.36 -13.26
C GLU A 311 18.53 -7.04 -13.96
N GLN A 312 19.76 -6.90 -14.41
CA GLN A 312 20.23 -5.70 -15.12
C GLN A 312 19.73 -5.73 -16.57
N LEU A 313 18.51 -5.31 -16.79
CA LEU A 313 17.88 -5.28 -18.12
C LEU A 313 18.10 -3.97 -18.87
N ILE A 314 18.27 -2.85 -18.16
CA ILE A 314 18.40 -1.51 -18.73
C ILE A 314 19.87 -1.18 -18.96
N ARG A 315 20.17 -0.68 -20.14
CA ARG A 315 21.41 0.04 -20.41
C ARG A 315 21.06 1.50 -20.67
N ALA A 316 21.64 2.41 -19.89
CA ALA A 316 21.39 3.83 -20.04
C ALA A 316 22.71 4.60 -20.03
N ARG A 317 22.80 5.64 -20.84
CA ARG A 317 23.91 6.59 -20.88
C ARG A 317 23.38 7.99 -21.14
N ARG A 318 23.79 8.92 -20.29
CA ARG A 318 23.49 10.33 -20.46
C ARG A 318 24.78 11.08 -20.81
N ASN A 319 24.68 11.98 -21.81
CA ASN A 319 25.73 12.92 -22.17
C ASN A 319 25.10 14.31 -22.34
N GLY A 320 25.18 15.12 -21.30
CA GLY A 320 24.52 16.42 -21.25
C GLY A 320 22.99 16.28 -21.44
N ASP A 321 22.48 16.85 -22.55
CA ASP A 321 21.08 16.81 -22.92
C ASP A 321 20.64 15.50 -23.63
N GLN A 322 21.61 14.72 -24.10
CA GLN A 322 21.29 13.47 -24.78
C GLN A 322 21.19 12.29 -23.81
N LEU A 323 20.12 11.52 -23.93
CA LEU A 323 19.89 10.27 -23.21
C LEU A 323 19.76 9.12 -24.21
N PHE A 324 20.60 8.10 -24.04
CA PHE A 324 20.47 6.83 -24.70
C PHE A 324 19.95 5.79 -23.69
N ILE A 325 18.92 5.03 -24.06
CA ILE A 325 18.37 3.94 -23.27
C ILE A 325 18.12 2.72 -24.15
N GLN A 326 18.35 1.53 -23.60
CA GLN A 326 18.12 0.27 -24.27
C GLN A 326 17.67 -0.80 -23.28
N ALA A 327 16.66 -1.60 -23.67
CA ALA A 327 16.31 -2.85 -23.03
C ALA A 327 15.89 -3.89 -24.07
N LYS A 328 16.31 -5.14 -23.86
CA LYS A 328 15.96 -6.29 -24.75
C LYS A 328 14.69 -7.03 -24.30
N LYS A 329 14.28 -6.84 -23.07
CA LYS A 329 13.09 -7.43 -22.43
C LYS A 329 12.26 -6.31 -21.83
N GLY A 330 11.06 -6.64 -21.37
CA GLY A 330 10.08 -5.68 -20.81
C GLY A 330 9.17 -5.09 -21.90
N GLN A 331 8.21 -4.30 -21.49
CA GLN A 331 7.19 -3.74 -22.39
C GLN A 331 7.32 -2.23 -22.57
N GLN A 332 7.57 -1.51 -21.49
CA GLN A 332 7.50 -0.06 -21.48
C GLN A 332 8.54 0.58 -20.57
N PHE A 333 9.22 1.60 -21.08
CA PHE A 333 9.98 2.53 -20.25
C PHE A 333 9.08 3.63 -19.71
N ARG A 334 9.32 4.00 -18.45
CA ARG A 334 8.89 5.27 -17.85
C ARG A 334 10.13 6.10 -17.55
N VAL A 335 10.29 7.21 -18.25
CA VAL A 335 11.44 8.12 -18.08
C VAL A 335 10.96 9.38 -17.35
N TRP A 336 11.61 9.70 -16.24
CA TRP A 336 11.20 10.79 -15.34
C TRP A 336 12.27 11.87 -15.27
N ALA A 337 11.85 13.12 -15.35
CA ALA A 337 12.68 14.25 -14.98
C ALA A 337 12.68 14.40 -13.46
N GLY A 338 13.76 13.94 -12.81
CA GLY A 338 13.87 13.82 -11.37
C GLY A 338 13.13 12.62 -10.79
N HIS A 339 12.84 12.68 -9.50
CA HIS A 339 12.19 11.56 -8.82
C HIS A 339 10.76 11.35 -9.29
N PRO A 340 10.36 10.08 -9.55
CA PRO A 340 8.99 9.70 -9.83
C PRO A 340 8.02 10.13 -8.72
N SER A 341 6.87 10.66 -9.10
CA SER A 341 5.78 11.00 -8.17
C SER A 341 4.44 11.04 -8.91
N TYR A 342 3.32 10.95 -8.18
CA TYR A 342 1.99 11.10 -8.76
C TYR A 342 1.66 12.53 -9.22
N GLU A 343 2.47 13.51 -8.85
CA GLU A 343 2.34 14.91 -9.27
C GLU A 343 2.99 15.18 -10.64
N LYS A 344 3.80 14.24 -11.13
CA LYS A 344 4.52 14.31 -12.40
C LYS A 344 4.01 13.26 -13.38
N LYS A 345 4.27 13.49 -14.66
CA LYS A 345 4.02 12.48 -15.70
C LYS A 345 5.36 12.01 -16.28
N PRO A 346 5.59 10.70 -16.40
CA PRO A 346 6.76 10.21 -17.12
C PRO A 346 6.57 10.34 -18.63
N LEU A 347 7.68 10.35 -19.34
CA LEU A 347 7.70 10.03 -20.76
C LEU A 347 7.56 8.51 -20.88
N LEU A 348 6.58 8.05 -21.65
CA LEU A 348 6.32 6.65 -21.91
C LEU A 348 6.90 6.25 -23.26
N LEU A 349 7.72 5.19 -23.28
CA LEU A 349 8.32 4.67 -24.50
C LEU A 349 8.18 3.15 -24.51
N PRO A 350 7.97 2.47 -25.65
CA PRO A 350 8.02 1.03 -25.70
C PRO A 350 9.43 0.55 -25.34
N ALA A 351 9.57 -0.70 -24.88
CA ALA A 351 10.90 -1.30 -24.72
C ALA A 351 11.64 -1.35 -26.08
N GLY A 352 12.97 -1.32 -26.04
CA GLY A 352 13.80 -1.26 -27.24
C GLY A 352 14.97 -0.30 -27.07
N GLU A 353 15.38 0.34 -28.17
CA GLU A 353 16.48 1.30 -28.19
C GLU A 353 15.96 2.69 -28.51
N HIS A 354 16.31 3.69 -27.68
CA HIS A 354 15.90 5.06 -27.86
C HIS A 354 17.08 6.02 -27.63
N GLN A 355 17.10 7.07 -28.44
CA GLN A 355 17.97 8.23 -28.26
C GLN A 355 17.10 9.47 -28.17
N LEU A 356 17.20 10.21 -27.08
CA LEU A 356 16.33 11.32 -26.74
C LEU A 356 17.14 12.58 -26.44
N ARG A 357 16.55 13.73 -26.73
CA ARG A 357 16.97 15.01 -26.15
C ARG A 357 16.06 15.36 -24.99
N LEU A 358 16.65 15.47 -23.78
CA LEU A 358 15.89 15.73 -22.57
C LEU A 358 15.17 17.08 -22.61
N SER A 359 15.81 18.10 -23.19
CA SER A 359 15.23 19.44 -23.36
C SER A 359 13.98 19.45 -24.24
N GLU A 360 13.91 18.59 -25.25
CA GLU A 360 12.73 18.45 -26.12
C GLU A 360 11.55 17.77 -25.38
N GLN A 361 11.85 16.86 -24.44
CA GLN A 361 10.83 16.09 -23.73
C GLN A 361 10.35 16.78 -22.44
N PHE A 362 11.26 17.43 -21.73
CA PHE A 362 11.02 17.95 -20.38
C PHE A 362 11.27 19.46 -20.24
N GLY A 363 11.59 20.16 -21.34
CA GLY A 363 12.07 21.53 -21.29
C GLY A 363 13.47 21.63 -20.67
N ARG A 364 13.83 22.80 -20.17
CA ARG A 364 15.13 22.98 -19.51
C ARG A 364 15.17 22.17 -18.21
N PHE A 365 15.99 21.11 -18.20
CA PHE A 365 16.14 20.20 -17.10
C PHE A 365 17.61 19.84 -16.85
N GLU A 366 18.11 20.10 -15.64
CA GLU A 366 19.49 19.88 -15.23
C GLU A 366 19.66 18.79 -14.15
N GLY A 367 18.55 18.22 -13.66
CA GLY A 367 18.54 17.21 -12.59
C GLY A 367 18.81 15.78 -13.06
N ASP A 368 18.61 14.86 -12.15
CA ASP A 368 18.72 13.42 -12.40
C ASP A 368 17.55 12.91 -13.24
N VAL A 369 17.80 11.88 -14.04
CA VAL A 369 16.78 11.16 -14.81
C VAL A 369 16.63 9.78 -14.21
N VAL A 370 15.40 9.43 -13.85
CA VAL A 370 15.05 8.08 -13.40
C VAL A 370 14.41 7.31 -14.55
N ILE A 371 14.88 6.10 -14.78
CA ILE A 371 14.41 5.22 -15.85
C ILE A 371 13.92 3.94 -15.22
N GLN A 372 12.66 3.62 -15.46
CA GLN A 372 12.01 2.40 -15.02
C GLN A 372 11.59 1.57 -16.25
N LEU A 373 11.67 0.26 -16.15
CA LEU A 373 11.22 -0.66 -17.17
C LEU A 373 10.12 -1.55 -16.60
N PHE A 374 8.97 -1.49 -17.21
CA PHE A 374 7.78 -2.20 -16.76
C PHE A 374 7.48 -3.40 -17.64
N GLU A 375 6.99 -4.46 -17.02
CA GLU A 375 6.30 -5.56 -17.65
C GLU A 375 4.88 -5.59 -17.07
N GLN A 376 3.88 -5.27 -17.88
CA GLN A 376 2.51 -4.96 -17.45
C GLN A 376 2.51 -3.74 -16.50
N ASP A 377 2.00 -3.87 -15.26
CA ASP A 377 1.93 -2.81 -14.26
C ASP A 377 3.02 -2.90 -13.18
N GLU A 378 3.95 -3.86 -13.31
CA GLU A 378 5.05 -4.10 -12.37
C GLU A 378 6.43 -3.77 -12.96
N LEU A 379 7.35 -3.39 -12.08
CA LEU A 379 8.76 -3.09 -12.34
C LEU A 379 9.61 -4.36 -12.38
#